data_c70817ec91fdd683d1149cc4340d202b
#
_entry.id   c70817ec91fdd683d1149cc4340d202b
#
_cell.length_a   1.000
_cell.length_b   1.000
_cell.length_c   1.000
_cell.angle_alpha   90.00
_cell.angle_beta   90.00
_cell.angle_gamma   90.00
#
_symmetry.space_group_name_H-M   'P 1'
#
loop_
_entity.id
_entity.type
_entity.pdbx_description
1 polymer ?
#
loop_
_entity_poly.entity_id
_entity_poly.type
_entity_poly.pdbx_seq_one_letter_code
_entity_poly.pdbx_strand_id
1 'polypeptide(L)' 'MFRDKIYLETEGAIMDFIATVSQVPYIVVVTDGEGMRVNAKSMLGMLYAMTFSEMWCECDHDIYSLIREFCAD' A
#
# COMPACT_ATOMS: atom_id res chain seq x y z
N MET A 1 0.80 3.08 -15.10
CA MET A 1 0.74 2.63 -13.70
C MET A 1 0.85 3.82 -12.78
N PHE A 2 0.00 3.88 -11.77
CA PHE A 2 0.02 4.94 -10.77
C PHE A 2 0.82 4.48 -9.57
N ARG A 3 1.55 5.40 -8.95
CA ARG A 3 2.47 5.08 -7.86
C ARG A 3 2.45 6.22 -6.85
N ASP A 4 2.09 5.90 -5.61
CA ASP A 4 1.96 6.88 -4.54
C ASP A 4 2.75 6.42 -3.32
N LYS A 5 3.52 7.33 -2.72
CA LYS A 5 4.25 7.01 -1.51
C LYS A 5 3.28 7.02 -0.32
N ILE A 6 3.34 5.96 0.48
CA ILE A 6 2.45 5.79 1.62
C ILE A 6 3.24 5.67 2.91
N TYR A 7 2.59 6.00 4.01
CA TYR A 7 3.16 6.00 5.35
C TYR A 7 2.24 5.22 6.26
N LEU A 8 2.69 4.05 6.73
CA LEU A 8 1.93 3.18 7.61
C LEU A 8 2.81 2.86 8.82
N GLU A 9 2.64 3.61 9.90
CA GLU A 9 3.53 3.55 11.04
C GLU A 9 3.02 2.68 12.17
N THR A 10 1.77 2.22 12.11
CA THR A 10 1.18 1.37 13.14
C THR A 10 0.48 0.18 12.51
N GLU A 11 0.27 -0.87 13.31
CA GLU A 11 -0.51 -2.02 12.84
C GLU A 11 -1.95 -1.61 12.50
N GLY A 12 -2.53 -0.68 13.25
CA GLY A 12 -3.87 -0.18 12.94
C GLY A 12 -3.92 0.48 11.58
N ALA A 13 -2.91 1.30 11.23
CA ALA A 13 -2.85 1.93 9.92
C ALA A 13 -2.72 0.89 8.81
N ILE A 14 -1.94 -0.17 9.04
CA ILE A 14 -1.79 -1.25 8.07
C ILE A 14 -3.12 -1.96 7.84
N MET A 15 -3.83 -2.30 8.91
CA MET A 15 -5.12 -2.96 8.79
C MET A 15 -6.14 -2.08 8.06
N ASP A 16 -6.15 -0.78 8.37
CA ASP A 16 -7.02 0.17 7.69
C ASP A 16 -6.68 0.27 6.20
N PHE A 17 -5.40 0.29 5.87
CA PHE A 17 -4.96 0.34 4.47
C PHE A 17 -5.41 -0.91 3.71
N ILE A 18 -5.19 -2.09 4.29
CA ILE A 18 -5.62 -3.35 3.67
C ILE A 18 -7.13 -3.34 3.43
N ALA A 19 -7.90 -2.95 4.43
CA ALA A 19 -9.35 -2.90 4.30
C ALA A 19 -9.78 -1.92 3.21
N THR A 20 -9.08 -0.79 3.12
CA THR A 20 -9.39 0.24 2.13
C THR A 20 -9.11 -0.24 0.71
N VAL A 21 -7.91 -0.78 0.44
CA VAL A 21 -7.58 -1.23 -0.91
C VAL A 21 -8.31 -2.51 -1.30
N SER A 22 -8.81 -3.24 -0.31
CA SER A 22 -9.62 -4.45 -0.60
C SER A 22 -10.98 -4.11 -1.17
N GLN A 23 -11.39 -2.85 -1.13
CA GLN A 23 -12.68 -2.41 -1.70
C GLN A 23 -12.66 -2.34 -3.23
N VAL A 24 -11.49 -2.32 -3.85
CA VAL A 24 -11.41 -2.22 -5.30
C VAL A 24 -11.03 -3.58 -5.90
N PRO A 25 -11.50 -3.89 -7.12
CA PRO A 25 -11.22 -5.17 -7.76
C PRO A 25 -9.83 -5.23 -8.41
N TYR A 26 -9.06 -4.15 -8.33
CA TYR A 26 -7.77 -4.06 -8.99
C TYR A 26 -6.68 -4.74 -8.17
N ILE A 27 -5.62 -5.18 -8.84
CA ILE A 27 -4.41 -5.64 -8.17
C ILE A 27 -3.71 -4.41 -7.62
N VAL A 28 -3.44 -4.42 -6.30
CA VAL A 28 -2.72 -3.33 -5.63
C VAL A 28 -1.47 -3.92 -5.01
N VAL A 29 -0.34 -3.29 -5.27
CA VAL A 29 0.96 -3.77 -4.82
C VAL A 29 1.63 -2.71 -3.95
N VAL A 30 2.34 -3.13 -2.92
CA VAL A 30 3.22 -2.26 -2.16
C VAL A 30 4.66 -2.70 -2.42
N THR A 31 5.52 -1.74 -2.73
CA THR A 31 6.91 -1.99 -3.05
C THR A 31 7.82 -1.09 -2.22
N ASP A 32 9.07 -1.53 -2.04
CA ASP A 32 10.12 -0.71 -1.42
C ASP A 32 10.82 0.20 -2.44
N GLY A 33 10.45 0.08 -3.71
CA GLY A 33 11.10 0.84 -4.77
C GLY A 33 12.41 0.23 -5.25
N GLU A 34 12.83 -0.90 -4.68
CA GLU A 34 14.11 -1.52 -4.99
C GLU A 34 13.98 -2.99 -5.39
N GLY A 35 12.79 -3.41 -5.79
CA GLY A 35 12.56 -4.75 -6.31
C GLY A 35 11.68 -5.64 -5.46
N MET A 36 11.46 -5.30 -4.19
CA MET A 36 10.53 -6.06 -3.35
C MET A 36 9.10 -5.59 -3.61
N ARG A 37 8.20 -6.55 -3.78
CA ARG A 37 6.79 -6.27 -4.08
C ARG A 37 5.92 -7.24 -3.30
N VAL A 38 4.89 -6.72 -2.66
CA VAL A 38 3.95 -7.55 -1.92
C VAL A 38 2.52 -7.19 -2.33
N ASN A 39 1.61 -8.14 -2.15
CA ASN A 39 0.19 -7.90 -2.40
C ASN A 39 -0.37 -7.03 -1.27
N ALA A 40 -0.84 -5.83 -1.62
CA ALA A 40 -1.36 -4.87 -0.64
C ALA A 40 -2.61 -5.37 0.08
N LYS A 41 -3.29 -6.39 -0.47
CA LYS A 41 -4.50 -6.97 0.14
C LYS A 41 -4.17 -8.13 1.06
N SER A 42 -2.89 -8.52 1.17
CA SER A 42 -2.43 -9.63 2.01
C SER A 42 -1.91 -9.11 3.34
N MET A 43 -2.50 -9.57 4.44
CA MET A 43 -2.02 -9.23 5.77
C MET A 43 -0.56 -9.65 5.94
N LEU A 44 -0.22 -10.87 5.54
CA LEU A 44 1.15 -11.36 5.68
C LEU A 44 2.12 -10.54 4.83
N GLY A 45 1.72 -10.23 3.58
CA GLY A 45 2.53 -9.39 2.71
C GLY A 45 2.75 -8.01 3.30
N MET A 46 1.72 -7.40 3.85
CA MET A 46 1.83 -6.06 4.42
C MET A 46 2.64 -6.05 5.72
N LEU A 47 2.57 -7.11 6.52
CA LEU A 47 3.43 -7.22 7.70
C LEU A 47 4.90 -7.29 7.28
N TYR A 48 5.20 -7.99 6.19
CA TYR A 48 6.55 -8.01 5.66
C TYR A 48 6.98 -6.62 5.17
N ALA A 49 6.04 -5.88 4.55
CA ALA A 49 6.33 -4.53 4.04
C ALA A 49 6.70 -3.54 5.16
N MET A 50 6.36 -3.84 6.41
CA MET A 50 6.79 -3.00 7.54
C MET A 50 8.31 -2.97 7.69
N THR A 51 9.02 -3.92 7.10
CA THR A 51 10.49 -3.93 7.13
C THR A 51 11.11 -3.02 6.07
N PHE A 52 10.28 -2.49 5.14
CA PHE A 52 10.77 -1.62 4.08
C PHE A 52 11.16 -0.26 4.66
N SER A 53 12.26 0.33 4.13
CA SER A 53 12.65 1.69 4.53
C SER A 53 11.67 2.72 4.01
N GLU A 54 11.00 2.44 2.90
CA GLU A 54 9.87 3.26 2.43
C GLU A 54 8.90 2.37 1.67
N MET A 55 7.66 2.83 1.56
CA MET A 55 6.60 2.07 0.90
C MET A 55 5.95 2.90 -0.19
N TRP A 56 5.74 2.26 -1.35
CA TRP A 56 5.05 2.83 -2.48
C TRP A 56 3.88 1.94 -2.87
N CYS A 57 2.72 2.55 -3.04
CA CYS A 57 1.52 1.83 -3.51
C CYS A 57 1.45 1.95 -5.03
N GLU A 58 1.35 0.81 -5.72
CA GLU A 58 1.27 0.77 -7.18
C GLU A 58 -0.02 0.10 -7.61
N CYS A 59 -0.67 0.69 -8.60
CA CYS A 59 -1.91 0.17 -9.18
C CYS A 59 -2.04 0.65 -10.61
N ASP A 60 -2.64 -0.15 -11.48
CA ASP A 60 -2.88 0.26 -12.88
C ASP A 60 -4.00 1.27 -13.00
N HIS A 61 -4.77 1.47 -11.94
CA HIS A 61 -5.85 2.46 -11.89
C HIS A 61 -5.51 3.51 -10.85
N ASP A 62 -5.94 4.76 -11.09
CA ASP A 62 -5.70 5.84 -10.14
C ASP A 62 -6.61 5.67 -8.93
N ILE A 63 -6.03 5.24 -7.81
CA ILE A 63 -6.75 5.06 -6.56
C ILE A 63 -6.33 6.09 -5.50
N TYR A 64 -5.66 7.18 -5.91
CA TYR A 64 -5.15 8.16 -4.97
C TYR A 64 -6.24 8.71 -4.05
N SER A 65 -7.41 9.02 -4.58
CA SER A 65 -8.50 9.57 -3.77
C SER A 65 -8.96 8.58 -2.69
N LEU A 66 -8.79 7.27 -2.92
CA LEU A 66 -9.14 6.23 -1.96
C LEU A 66 -8.10 6.11 -0.85
N ILE A 67 -6.82 6.26 -1.18
CA ILE A 67 -5.71 6.02 -0.24
C ILE A 67 -5.07 7.31 0.26
N ARG A 68 -5.65 8.47 -0.04
CA ARG A 68 -5.04 9.77 0.26
C ARG A 68 -4.66 9.93 1.73
N GLU A 69 -5.44 9.40 2.66
CA GLU A 69 -5.13 9.52 4.08
C GLU A 69 -3.85 8.80 4.50
N PHE A 70 -3.37 7.87 3.68
CA PHE A 70 -2.13 7.14 3.94
C PHE A 70 -0.93 7.75 3.22
N CYS A 71 -1.16 8.73 2.36
CA CYS A 71 -0.10 9.38 1.59
C CYS A 71 0.39 10.63 2.34
N ALA A 72 1.66 10.95 2.17
CA ALA A 72 2.16 12.23 2.67
C ALA A 72 1.87 13.30 1.64
N ASP A 73 1.30 14.38 2.07
CA ASP A 73 1.09 15.55 1.23
C ASP A 73 2.08 16.65 1.59
#